data_34708fdcae5ecaaae189ea81f8ba9dea
#
_entry.id   34708fdcae5ecaaae189ea81f8ba9dea
#
_cell.length_a   1.000
_cell.length_b   1.000
_cell.length_c   1.000
_cell.angle_alpha   90.00
_cell.angle_beta   90.00
_cell.angle_gamma   90.00
#
_symmetry.space_group_name_H-M   'P 1'
#
loop_
_entity.id
_entity.type
_entity.pdbx_description
1 polymer ?
#
loop_
_entity_poly.entity_id
_entity_poly.type
_entity_poly.pdbx_seq_one_letter_code
_entity_poly.pdbx_strand_id
1 'polypeptide(L)' 'MKQQNIEVTGTVIQELGNSLFKVELDLNNAPVTCTISGKIRINYIRIMAGDKVKLEMSPYDLTKGRITRRL' A
#
# COMPACT_ATOMS: atom_id res chain seq x y z
N MET A 1 -3.14 21.47 -12.66
CA MET A 1 -3.22 20.15 -13.27
C MET A 1 -3.23 19.09 -12.16
N LYS A 2 -4.18 18.20 -12.18
CA LYS A 2 -4.28 17.17 -11.15
C LYS A 2 -3.25 16.07 -11.39
N GLN A 3 -2.52 15.74 -10.35
CA GLN A 3 -1.66 14.58 -10.35
C GLN A 3 -2.51 13.33 -10.22
N GLN A 4 -2.28 12.35 -11.07
CA GLN A 4 -2.95 11.05 -10.97
C GLN A 4 -2.03 10.06 -10.30
N ASN A 5 -2.53 9.41 -9.26
CA ASN A 5 -1.80 8.34 -8.62
C ASN A 5 -1.90 7.07 -9.45
N ILE A 6 -0.85 6.27 -9.37
CA ILE A 6 -0.80 4.95 -9.99
C ILE A 6 -1.44 3.96 -9.02
N GLU A 7 -2.40 3.18 -9.50
CA GLU A 7 -3.05 2.15 -8.69
C GLU A 7 -2.49 0.79 -9.07
N VAL A 8 -1.97 0.08 -8.08
CA VAL A 8 -1.35 -1.23 -8.29
C VAL A 8 -1.74 -2.16 -7.15
N THR A 9 -1.42 -3.44 -7.30
CA THR A 9 -1.63 -4.44 -6.27
C THR A 9 -0.30 -5.01 -5.79
N GLY A 10 -0.30 -5.53 -4.58
CA GLY A 10 0.87 -6.17 -4.00
C GLY A 10 0.52 -7.00 -2.80
N THR A 11 1.53 -7.60 -2.19
CA THR A 11 1.39 -8.43 -1.00
C THR A 11 2.17 -7.80 0.15
N VAL A 12 1.52 -7.67 1.30
CA VAL A 12 2.18 -7.17 2.50
C VAL A 12 3.18 -8.23 2.96
N ILE A 13 4.46 -7.86 3.06
CA ILE A 13 5.50 -8.80 3.47
C ILE A 13 6.03 -8.53 4.87
N GLN A 14 5.76 -7.34 5.42
CA GLN A 14 6.24 -7.00 6.75
C GLN A 14 5.43 -5.84 7.32
N GLU A 15 5.15 -5.90 8.62
CA GLU A 15 4.59 -4.78 9.38
C GLU A 15 5.76 -4.02 9.99
N LEU A 16 5.84 -2.72 9.71
CA LEU A 16 6.96 -1.90 10.14
C LEU A 16 6.66 -1.09 11.42
N GLY A 17 5.44 -1.21 11.95
CA GLY A 17 5.01 -0.40 13.08
C GLY A 17 4.49 0.96 12.65
N ASN A 18 3.82 1.68 13.54
CA ASN A 18 3.27 3.02 13.29
C ASN A 18 2.40 3.10 12.03
N SER A 19 1.64 2.05 11.78
CA SER A 19 0.76 1.96 10.60
C SER A 19 1.53 2.00 9.27
N LEU A 20 2.78 1.56 9.28
CA LEU A 20 3.60 1.40 8.07
C LEU A 20 3.73 -0.06 7.73
N PHE A 21 3.70 -0.35 6.43
CA PHE A 21 3.77 -1.72 5.91
C PHE A 21 4.72 -1.78 4.74
N LYS A 22 5.48 -2.85 4.67
CA LYS A 22 6.29 -3.13 3.50
C LYS A 22 5.49 -4.02 2.57
N VAL A 23 5.27 -3.55 1.35
CA VAL A 23 4.47 -4.25 0.34
C VAL A 23 5.35 -4.56 -0.85
N GLU A 24 5.29 -5.80 -1.30
CA GLU A 24 5.96 -6.23 -2.51
C GLU A 24 4.99 -6.16 -3.67
N LEU A 25 5.29 -5.38 -4.69
CA LEU A 25 4.41 -5.21 -5.83
C LEU A 25 4.31 -6.48 -6.66
N ASP A 26 3.11 -6.79 -7.12
CA ASP A 26 2.89 -7.97 -7.98
C ASP A 26 3.57 -7.82 -9.32
N LEU A 27 3.66 -6.58 -9.82
CA LEU A 27 4.17 -6.30 -11.14
C LEU A 27 5.65 -6.66 -11.31
N ASN A 28 6.47 -6.30 -10.32
CA ASN A 28 7.93 -6.39 -10.48
C ASN A 28 8.64 -6.80 -9.19
N ASN A 29 7.89 -7.20 -8.16
CA ASN A 29 8.40 -7.59 -6.84
C ASN A 29 9.19 -6.48 -6.14
N ALA A 30 8.98 -5.23 -6.54
CA ALA A 30 9.66 -4.10 -5.90
C ALA A 30 9.06 -3.84 -4.52
N PRO A 31 9.88 -3.56 -3.50
CA PRO A 31 9.36 -3.20 -2.18
C PRO A 31 8.91 -1.75 -2.15
N VAL A 32 7.77 -1.51 -1.51
CA VAL A 32 7.21 -0.17 -1.34
C VAL A 32 6.79 -0.02 0.11
N THR A 33 7.17 1.09 0.74
CA THR A 33 6.71 1.40 2.09
C THR A 33 5.37 2.08 2.00
N CYS A 34 4.36 1.49 2.65
CA CYS A 34 2.98 1.95 2.53
C CYS A 34 2.41 2.40 3.86
N THR A 35 1.61 3.46 3.81
CA THR A 35 0.71 3.84 4.89
C THR A 35 -0.67 3.27 4.60
N ILE A 36 -1.59 3.36 5.57
CA ILE A 36 -2.99 2.99 5.32
C ILE A 36 -3.82 4.24 5.06
N SER A 37 -4.80 4.09 4.15
CA SER A 37 -5.71 5.18 3.86
C SER A 37 -6.67 5.41 5.03
N GLY A 38 -7.26 6.60 5.08
CA GLY A 38 -8.26 6.90 6.10
C GLY A 38 -9.47 5.98 6.02
N LYS A 39 -9.84 5.54 4.83
CA LYS A 39 -10.96 4.63 4.62
C LYS A 39 -10.73 3.28 5.30
N ILE A 40 -9.54 2.71 5.19
CA ILE A 40 -9.18 1.46 5.86
C ILE A 40 -9.20 1.65 7.37
N ARG A 41 -8.67 2.79 7.84
CA ARG A 41 -8.61 3.09 9.27
C ARG A 41 -10.02 3.24 9.87
N ILE A 42 -10.90 3.94 9.16
CA ILE A 42 -12.28 4.16 9.61
C ILE A 42 -13.05 2.84 9.68
N ASN A 43 -12.84 1.95 8.72
CA ASN A 43 -13.54 0.67 8.66
C ASN A 43 -12.89 -0.42 9.51
N TYR A 44 -11.84 -0.08 10.26
CA TYR A 44 -11.13 -1.02 11.13
C TYR A 44 -10.63 -2.27 10.40
N ILE A 45 -10.28 -2.13 9.14
CA ILE A 45 -9.75 -3.24 8.37
C ILE A 45 -8.32 -3.50 8.82
N ARG A 46 -8.07 -4.72 9.29
CA ARG A 46 -6.74 -5.10 9.76
C ARG A 46 -5.89 -5.59 8.59
N ILE A 47 -4.70 -5.01 8.48
CA ILE A 47 -3.73 -5.40 7.46
C ILE A 47 -2.61 -6.18 8.15
N MET A 48 -2.27 -7.34 7.59
CA MET A 48 -1.26 -8.23 8.15
C MET A 48 -0.32 -8.72 7.05
N ALA A 49 0.86 -9.15 7.45
CA ALA A 49 1.79 -9.78 6.52
C ALA A 49 1.11 -10.99 5.85
N GLY A 50 1.26 -11.09 4.54
CA GLY A 50 0.60 -12.12 3.74
C GLY A 50 -0.67 -11.64 3.05
N ASP A 51 -1.21 -10.49 3.44
CA ASP A 51 -2.43 -9.97 2.83
C ASP A 51 -2.14 -9.38 1.45
N LYS A 52 -3.03 -9.67 0.52
CA LYS A 52 -3.03 -9.04 -0.79
C LYS A 52 -3.77 -7.71 -0.68
N VAL A 53 -3.18 -6.64 -1.18
CA VAL A 53 -3.74 -5.30 -1.05
C VAL A 53 -3.67 -4.53 -2.36
N LYS A 54 -4.55 -3.56 -2.47
CA LYS A 54 -4.50 -2.56 -3.52
C LYS A 54 -3.92 -1.29 -2.91
N LEU A 55 -3.01 -0.64 -3.62
CA LEU A 55 -2.36 0.57 -3.14
C LEU A 55 -2.23 1.60 -4.23
N GLU A 56 -2.11 2.85 -3.82
CA GLU A 56 -1.84 3.97 -4.71
C GLU A 56 -0.44 4.48 -4.47
N MET A 57 0.24 4.84 -5.56
CA MET A 57 1.58 5.40 -5.53
C MET A 57 1.61 6.67 -6.34
N SER A 58 2.43 7.63 -5.90
CA SER A 58 2.70 8.82 -6.69
C SER A 58 3.66 8.44 -7.83
N PRO A 59 3.42 8.90 -9.06
CA PRO A 59 4.37 8.67 -10.15
C PRO A 59 5.71 9.36 -9.92
N TYR A 60 5.77 10.29 -8.96
CA TYR A 60 7.00 11.00 -8.64
C TYR A 60 7.82 10.32 -7.54
N ASP A 61 7.26 9.35 -6.85
CA ASP A 61 7.97 8.62 -5.80
C ASP A 61 7.44 7.19 -5.73
N LEU A 62 8.12 6.29 -6.43
CA LEU A 62 7.71 4.89 -6.52
C LEU A 62 8.23 4.04 -5.35
N THR A 63 8.78 4.67 -4.32
CA THR A 63 9.24 3.96 -3.12
C THR A 63 8.22 4.00 -1.99
N LYS A 64 7.17 4.81 -2.13
CA LYS A 64 6.14 5.00 -1.11
C LYS A 64 4.76 4.85 -1.72
N GLY A 65 3.86 4.33 -0.91
CA GLY A 65 2.48 4.15 -1.35
C GLY A 65 1.51 4.25 -0.19
N ARG A 66 0.23 4.12 -0.52
CA ARG A 66 -0.85 4.13 0.46
C ARG A 66 -1.80 2.99 0.14
N ILE A 67 -2.00 2.10 1.11
CA ILE A 67 -2.92 0.98 0.96
C ILE A 67 -4.34 1.54 1.02
N THR A 68 -5.12 1.28 -0.03
CA THR A 68 -6.49 1.78 -0.14
C THR A 68 -7.52 0.68 0.05
N ARG A 69 -7.12 -0.59 -0.09
CA ARG A 69 -8.05 -1.70 -0.01
C ARG A 69 -7.32 -3.00 0.28
N ARG A 70 -7.93 -3.83 1.12
CA ARG A 70 -7.49 -5.21 1.29
C ARG A 70 -8.29 -6.09 0.34
N LEU A 71 -7.64 -6.90 -0.44
CA LEU A 71 -8.29 -7.78 -1.42
C LEU A 71 -8.64 -9.15 -0.85
#